data_e30f3f943ec77c67f33c653f1968b37c
#
_entry.id   e30f3f943ec77c67f33c653f1968b37c
#
_cell.length_a   1.000
_cell.length_b   1.000
_cell.length_c   1.000
_cell.angle_alpha   90.00
_cell.angle_beta   90.00
_cell.angle_gamma   90.00
#
_symmetry.space_group_name_H-M   'P 1'
#
loop_
_entity.id
_entity.type
_entity.pdbx_description
1 polymer ?
#
loop_
_entity_poly.entity_id
_entity_poly.type
_entity_poly.pdbx_seq_one_letter_code
_entity_poly.pdbx_strand_id
1 'polypeptide(L)'
;MERVYLAKGARASAAIEGNSLNEEQAVAAVEGRLKVPESQEYLQQELENVIDALAGIERDVHETGRFEISPEVLRGLNKQVLEGLDLEDHVVPGELRTDGIVVGTAYRGAPPQDCEFLVQAMCDWLNGPDFHRDGDDHAKDFLYATLKAVLAHVYIAWIHPFGDGNGRTARLVEFGILAAAGVPSVAAHLLSNHYNATRSNYYRHLEHASKSGGDLNPFLAYAAEGFVGELQQQLNSVHEWIVEATWTNYVHSLFLTSTKTSKRQRDLVLALPSDEFVPRSQLTALSPRLAEAYATKKSKTVTRDLNALEERELIERGPKGVRARREVMQSFLPRVAPGSENDRGELFPAIA
;
A
#
# COMPACT_ATOMS: atom_id res chain seq x y z
N MET A 1 8.35 -9.39 3.18
CA MET A 1 7.79 -8.13 2.61
C MET A 1 6.32 -8.29 2.24
N GLU A 2 5.92 -9.30 1.50
CA GLU A 2 4.55 -9.57 1.05
C GLU A 2 3.50 -9.49 2.18
N ARG A 3 3.73 -10.17 3.31
CA ARG A 3 2.84 -10.12 4.50
C ARG A 3 2.62 -8.71 5.06
N VAL A 4 3.62 -7.84 5.01
CA VAL A 4 3.50 -6.46 5.49
C VAL A 4 2.60 -5.64 4.57
N TYR A 5 2.71 -5.84 3.26
CA TYR A 5 1.87 -5.13 2.30
C TYR A 5 0.42 -5.65 2.34
N LEU A 6 0.23 -6.96 2.50
CA LEU A 6 -1.10 -7.52 2.72
C LEU A 6 -1.76 -6.91 3.98
N ALA A 7 -1.01 -6.81 5.07
CA ALA A 7 -1.47 -6.16 6.30
C ALA A 7 -1.86 -4.69 6.09
N LYS A 8 -1.06 -3.94 5.32
CA LYS A 8 -1.34 -2.53 4.99
C LYS A 8 -2.63 -2.38 4.18
N GLY A 9 -2.80 -3.20 3.15
CA GLY A 9 -3.99 -3.18 2.30
C GLY A 9 -5.26 -3.54 3.06
N ALA A 10 -5.22 -4.60 3.85
CA ALA A 10 -6.34 -5.02 4.69
C ALA A 10 -6.73 -3.94 5.71
N ARG A 11 -5.70 -3.40 6.41
CA ARG A 11 -5.90 -2.30 7.36
C ARG A 11 -6.50 -1.06 6.69
N ALA A 12 -6.00 -0.66 5.53
CA ALA A 12 -6.52 0.51 4.82
C ALA A 12 -8.00 0.31 4.47
N SER A 13 -8.38 -0.87 3.95
CA SER A 13 -9.76 -1.19 3.64
C SER A 13 -10.65 -1.18 4.89
N ALA A 14 -10.24 -1.81 5.98
CA ALA A 14 -11.02 -1.83 7.22
C ALA A 14 -11.11 -0.43 7.88
N ALA A 15 -10.02 0.36 7.84
CA ALA A 15 -9.97 1.69 8.45
C ALA A 15 -10.93 2.69 7.78
N ILE A 16 -11.21 2.56 6.48
CA ILE A 16 -12.22 3.37 5.79
C ILE A 16 -13.59 3.17 6.43
N GLU A 17 -13.90 1.96 6.90
CA GLU A 17 -15.17 1.64 7.57
C GLU A 17 -15.17 1.94 9.08
N GLY A 18 -14.04 2.39 9.62
CA GLY A 18 -13.93 2.80 11.02
C GLY A 18 -13.11 1.89 11.92
N ASN A 19 -12.51 0.82 11.38
CA ASN A 19 -11.58 -0.02 12.13
C ASN A 19 -10.37 0.79 12.60
N SER A 20 -10.09 0.77 13.90
CA SER A 20 -9.07 1.60 14.53
C SER A 20 -7.74 0.89 14.81
N LEU A 21 -7.59 -0.36 14.39
CA LEU A 21 -6.35 -1.11 14.55
C LEU A 21 -5.19 -0.45 13.77
N ASN A 22 -4.02 -0.39 14.39
CA ASN A 22 -2.84 0.22 13.80
C ASN A 22 -2.04 -0.76 12.90
N GLU A 23 -0.97 -0.28 12.27
CA GLU A 23 -0.17 -1.08 11.34
C GLU A 23 0.53 -2.25 12.02
N GLU A 24 1.05 -2.08 13.24
CA GLU A 24 1.70 -3.15 14.01
C GLU A 24 0.70 -4.27 14.35
N GLN A 25 -0.52 -3.88 14.71
CA GLN A 25 -1.61 -4.83 14.97
C GLN A 25 -2.04 -5.57 13.70
N ALA A 26 -2.08 -4.89 12.56
CA ALA A 26 -2.40 -5.54 11.29
C ALA A 26 -1.33 -6.55 10.87
N VAL A 27 -0.05 -6.23 11.04
CA VAL A 27 1.04 -7.18 10.82
C VAL A 27 0.93 -8.37 11.78
N ALA A 28 0.60 -8.12 13.05
CA ALA A 28 0.40 -9.20 14.03
C ALA A 28 -0.80 -10.09 13.68
N ALA A 29 -1.86 -9.55 13.07
CA ALA A 29 -3.01 -10.32 12.58
C ALA A 29 -2.59 -11.27 11.43
N VAL A 30 -1.87 -10.76 10.42
CA VAL A 30 -1.34 -11.60 9.31
C VAL A 30 -0.42 -12.72 9.81
N GLU A 31 0.28 -12.49 10.93
CA GLU A 31 1.15 -13.48 11.55
C GLU A 31 0.42 -14.43 12.52
N GLY A 32 -0.88 -14.26 12.71
CA GLY A 32 -1.70 -15.09 13.62
C GLY A 32 -1.37 -14.90 15.11
N ARG A 33 -0.79 -13.75 15.46
CA ARG A 33 -0.35 -13.44 16.84
C ARG A 33 -1.00 -12.18 17.44
N LEU A 34 -1.97 -11.59 16.74
CA LEU A 34 -2.72 -10.46 17.28
C LEU A 34 -3.49 -10.88 18.52
N LYS A 35 -3.42 -10.07 19.54
CA LYS A 35 -4.24 -10.17 20.75
C LYS A 35 -4.76 -8.78 21.08
N VAL A 36 -6.07 -8.64 21.14
CA VAL A 36 -6.74 -7.41 21.53
C VAL A 36 -7.62 -7.64 22.77
N PRO A 37 -8.00 -6.59 23.49
CA PRO A 37 -9.03 -6.70 24.53
C PRO A 37 -10.35 -7.21 23.95
N GLU A 38 -11.18 -7.88 24.75
CA GLU A 38 -12.51 -8.39 24.38
C GLU A 38 -13.38 -7.33 23.68
N SER A 39 -13.31 -6.08 24.15
CA SER A 39 -14.02 -4.94 23.53
C SER A 39 -13.57 -4.58 22.12
N GLN A 40 -12.49 -5.16 21.61
CA GLN A 40 -11.93 -4.93 20.28
C GLN A 40 -11.87 -6.20 19.43
N GLU A 41 -12.40 -7.33 19.91
CA GLU A 41 -12.39 -8.59 19.15
C GLU A 41 -13.14 -8.47 17.82
N TYR A 42 -14.19 -7.67 17.77
CA TYR A 42 -14.90 -7.40 16.51
C TYR A 42 -14.01 -6.67 15.47
N LEU A 43 -13.11 -5.77 15.90
CA LEU A 43 -12.15 -5.10 15.01
C LEU A 43 -11.10 -6.08 14.49
N GLN A 44 -10.67 -7.02 15.35
CA GLN A 44 -9.77 -8.09 14.94
C GLN A 44 -10.43 -8.99 13.91
N GLN A 45 -11.65 -9.47 14.18
CA GLN A 45 -12.40 -10.32 13.26
C GLN A 45 -12.62 -9.64 11.90
N GLU A 46 -13.02 -8.36 11.90
CA GLU A 46 -13.22 -7.58 10.69
C GLU A 46 -11.93 -7.48 9.86
N LEU A 47 -10.80 -7.21 10.52
CA LEU A 47 -9.50 -7.13 9.84
C LEU A 47 -9.05 -8.49 9.29
N GLU A 48 -9.19 -9.57 10.08
CA GLU A 48 -8.85 -10.93 9.68
C GLU A 48 -9.69 -11.39 8.48
N ASN A 49 -10.97 -11.07 8.44
CA ASN A 49 -11.85 -11.36 7.30
C ASN A 49 -11.33 -10.71 6.00
N VAL A 50 -10.87 -9.46 6.07
CA VAL A 50 -10.30 -8.77 4.90
C VAL A 50 -8.95 -9.39 4.49
N ILE A 51 -8.10 -9.74 5.45
CA ILE A 51 -6.83 -10.43 5.20
C ILE A 51 -7.07 -11.77 4.48
N ASP A 52 -7.98 -12.57 4.98
CA ASP A 52 -8.30 -13.88 4.42
C ASP A 52 -8.91 -13.76 3.01
N ALA A 53 -9.75 -12.75 2.78
CA ALA A 53 -10.32 -12.48 1.47
C ALA A 53 -9.24 -12.06 0.46
N LEU A 54 -8.33 -11.16 0.82
CA LEU A 54 -7.21 -10.77 -0.04
C LEU A 54 -6.30 -11.96 -0.36
N ALA A 55 -5.94 -12.76 0.65
CA ALA A 55 -5.12 -13.95 0.47
C ALA A 55 -5.82 -15.04 -0.39
N GLY A 56 -7.14 -15.14 -0.28
CA GLY A 56 -7.96 -16.02 -1.12
C GLY A 56 -7.91 -15.58 -2.58
N ILE A 57 -8.17 -14.31 -2.86
CA ILE A 57 -8.12 -13.74 -4.21
C ILE A 57 -6.72 -13.92 -4.82
N GLU A 58 -5.66 -13.62 -4.06
CA GLU A 58 -4.28 -13.77 -4.54
C GLU A 58 -3.96 -15.20 -4.93
N ARG A 59 -4.35 -16.18 -4.12
CA ARG A 59 -4.18 -17.61 -4.40
C ARG A 59 -4.94 -18.01 -5.66
N ASP A 60 -6.22 -17.65 -5.76
CA ASP A 60 -7.07 -18.00 -6.90
C ASP A 60 -6.53 -17.39 -8.20
N VAL A 61 -6.09 -16.14 -8.17
CA VAL A 61 -5.45 -15.48 -9.32
C VAL A 61 -4.12 -16.13 -9.66
N HIS A 62 -3.31 -16.53 -8.66
CA HIS A 62 -2.05 -17.24 -8.90
C HIS A 62 -2.28 -18.61 -9.58
N GLU A 63 -3.32 -19.32 -9.19
CA GLU A 63 -3.66 -20.65 -9.73
C GLU A 63 -4.32 -20.57 -11.11
N THR A 64 -5.21 -19.61 -11.32
CA THR A 64 -6.04 -19.55 -12.53
C THR A 64 -5.60 -18.51 -13.56
N GLY A 65 -4.78 -17.51 -13.13
CA GLY A 65 -4.41 -16.35 -13.94
C GLY A 65 -5.58 -15.39 -14.21
N ARG A 66 -6.70 -15.52 -13.50
CA ARG A 66 -7.94 -14.79 -13.82
C ARG A 66 -8.67 -14.35 -12.56
N PHE A 67 -9.39 -13.24 -12.70
CA PHE A 67 -10.43 -12.80 -11.76
C PHE A 67 -11.62 -12.30 -12.56
N GLU A 68 -12.68 -13.08 -12.60
CA GLU A 68 -13.92 -12.76 -13.31
C GLU A 68 -14.94 -12.23 -12.32
N ILE A 69 -15.52 -11.08 -12.61
CA ILE A 69 -16.52 -10.46 -11.76
C ILE A 69 -17.88 -11.13 -12.05
N SER A 70 -18.49 -11.72 -11.04
CA SER A 70 -19.85 -12.27 -11.16
C SER A 70 -20.68 -11.96 -9.91
N PRO A 71 -22.01 -12.06 -10.00
CA PRO A 71 -22.87 -11.93 -8.82
C PRO A 71 -22.46 -12.90 -7.69
N GLU A 72 -22.04 -14.13 -8.02
CA GLU A 72 -21.61 -15.16 -7.08
C GLU A 72 -20.30 -14.75 -6.39
N VAL A 73 -19.34 -14.22 -7.14
CA VAL A 73 -18.07 -13.70 -6.60
C VAL A 73 -18.33 -12.54 -5.65
N LEU A 74 -19.18 -11.58 -6.03
CA LEU A 74 -19.57 -10.47 -5.17
C LEU A 74 -20.22 -10.93 -3.86
N ARG A 75 -21.18 -11.86 -3.95
CA ARG A 75 -21.85 -12.46 -2.79
C ARG A 75 -20.86 -13.22 -1.90
N GLY A 76 -19.96 -13.99 -2.51
CA GLY A 76 -18.92 -14.73 -1.80
C GLY A 76 -17.97 -13.82 -1.01
N LEU A 77 -17.48 -12.75 -1.65
CA LEU A 77 -16.61 -11.76 -1.01
C LEU A 77 -17.35 -11.00 0.10
N ASN A 78 -18.60 -10.60 -0.14
CA ASN A 78 -19.41 -9.96 0.90
C ASN A 78 -19.65 -10.88 2.10
N LYS A 79 -19.99 -12.14 1.85
CA LYS A 79 -20.14 -13.14 2.92
C LYS A 79 -18.86 -13.25 3.74
N GLN A 80 -17.72 -13.31 3.09
CA GLN A 80 -16.41 -13.47 3.75
C GLN A 80 -16.04 -12.26 4.60
N VAL A 81 -16.23 -11.02 4.11
CA VAL A 81 -15.89 -9.83 4.90
C VAL A 81 -16.81 -9.59 6.10
N LEU A 82 -17.98 -10.24 6.13
CA LEU A 82 -18.95 -10.14 7.23
C LEU A 82 -18.97 -11.38 8.14
N GLU A 83 -18.14 -12.39 7.87
CA GLU A 83 -18.14 -13.64 8.62
C GLU A 83 -17.82 -13.42 10.10
N GLY A 84 -18.68 -13.95 10.99
CA GLY A 84 -18.47 -13.89 12.44
C GLY A 84 -18.61 -12.51 13.07
N LEU A 85 -19.07 -11.50 12.32
CA LEU A 85 -19.36 -10.17 12.86
C LEU A 85 -20.77 -10.10 13.46
N ASP A 86 -20.94 -9.28 14.48
CA ASP A 86 -22.25 -8.93 15.04
C ASP A 86 -22.94 -7.91 14.12
N LEU A 87 -23.96 -8.36 13.39
CA LEU A 87 -24.63 -7.59 12.34
C LEU A 87 -26.04 -7.22 12.78
N GLU A 88 -26.61 -6.19 12.17
CA GLU A 88 -28.01 -5.87 12.34
C GLU A 88 -28.91 -6.99 11.77
N ASP A 89 -30.07 -7.23 12.39
CA ASP A 89 -30.98 -8.36 12.09
C ASP A 89 -31.35 -8.49 10.60
N HIS A 90 -31.35 -7.39 9.85
CA HIS A 90 -31.72 -7.36 8.43
C HIS A 90 -30.52 -7.58 7.49
N VAL A 91 -29.30 -7.69 8.01
CA VAL A 91 -28.07 -7.92 7.23
C VAL A 91 -27.75 -9.40 7.17
N VAL A 92 -27.84 -9.99 6.00
CA VAL A 92 -27.48 -11.38 5.77
C VAL A 92 -26.23 -11.44 4.90
N PRO A 93 -25.10 -11.97 5.40
CA PRO A 93 -23.85 -12.05 4.65
C PRO A 93 -23.99 -12.76 3.29
N GLY A 94 -23.60 -12.08 2.23
CA GLY A 94 -23.69 -12.60 0.86
C GLY A 94 -25.08 -12.52 0.21
N GLU A 95 -26.09 -12.03 0.91
CA GLU A 95 -27.42 -11.83 0.35
C GLU A 95 -27.67 -10.38 -0.05
N LEU A 96 -28.37 -10.19 -1.17
CA LEU A 96 -28.78 -8.85 -1.57
C LEU A 96 -29.82 -8.34 -0.59
N ARG A 97 -29.72 -7.05 -0.25
CA ARG A 97 -30.67 -6.41 0.67
C ARG A 97 -32.09 -6.37 0.09
N THR A 98 -33.05 -6.45 0.95
CA THR A 98 -34.47 -6.34 0.62
C THR A 98 -35.04 -4.96 0.91
N ASP A 99 -34.32 -4.16 1.68
CA ASP A 99 -34.76 -2.84 2.14
C ASP A 99 -34.00 -1.71 1.47
N GLY A 100 -34.61 -0.53 1.43
CA GLY A 100 -33.98 0.70 0.98
C GLY A 100 -32.88 1.11 1.93
N ILE A 101 -31.72 1.53 1.41
CA ILE A 101 -30.58 1.98 2.21
C ILE A 101 -30.21 3.43 1.90
N VAL A 102 -29.81 4.16 2.94
CA VAL A 102 -29.20 5.49 2.81
C VAL A 102 -27.77 5.42 3.30
N VAL A 103 -26.84 5.74 2.41
CA VAL A 103 -25.40 5.75 2.71
C VAL A 103 -24.99 7.15 3.14
N GLY A 104 -24.43 7.26 4.35
CA GLY A 104 -24.09 8.56 4.92
C GLY A 104 -25.31 9.46 5.09
N THR A 105 -25.18 10.74 4.71
CA THR A 105 -26.25 11.74 4.89
C THR A 105 -27.07 12.03 3.63
N ALA A 106 -26.68 11.51 2.46
CA ALA A 106 -27.23 12.05 1.21
C ALA A 106 -27.40 11.05 0.07
N TYR A 107 -26.76 9.88 0.09
CA TYR A 107 -26.83 8.93 -1.02
C TYR A 107 -27.84 7.81 -0.74
N ARG A 108 -28.74 7.58 -1.68
CA ARG A 108 -29.62 6.40 -1.68
C ARG A 108 -29.06 5.36 -2.63
N GLY A 109 -28.80 4.16 -2.14
CA GLY A 109 -28.50 3.01 -2.98
C GLY A 109 -29.64 2.75 -3.99
N ALA A 110 -29.37 1.91 -4.98
CA ALA A 110 -30.39 1.51 -5.95
C ALA A 110 -31.62 0.93 -5.24
N PRO A 111 -32.83 0.98 -5.84
CA PRO A 111 -34.00 0.29 -5.29
C PRO A 111 -33.68 -1.20 -5.07
N PRO A 112 -34.11 -1.81 -3.94
CA PRO A 112 -33.76 -3.20 -3.63
C PRO A 112 -34.13 -4.19 -4.73
N GLN A 113 -35.30 -4.03 -5.34
CA GLN A 113 -35.79 -4.86 -6.41
C GLN A 113 -34.96 -4.80 -7.70
N ASP A 114 -34.15 -3.74 -7.87
CA ASP A 114 -33.31 -3.54 -9.05
C ASP A 114 -31.86 -4.02 -8.81
N CYS A 115 -31.48 -4.31 -7.57
CA CYS A 115 -30.11 -4.67 -7.21
C CYS A 115 -29.60 -5.89 -7.99
N GLU A 116 -30.40 -6.95 -8.11
CA GLU A 116 -29.98 -8.17 -8.80
C GLU A 116 -29.74 -7.90 -10.29
N PHE A 117 -30.65 -7.20 -10.95
CA PHE A 117 -30.49 -6.80 -12.36
C PHE A 117 -29.26 -5.90 -12.57
N LEU A 118 -29.10 -4.90 -11.71
CA LEU A 118 -27.98 -3.93 -11.84
C LEU A 118 -26.63 -4.59 -11.57
N VAL A 119 -26.53 -5.49 -10.60
CA VAL A 119 -25.31 -6.28 -10.36
C VAL A 119 -24.98 -7.16 -11.54
N GLN A 120 -25.95 -7.88 -12.10
CA GLN A 120 -25.74 -8.69 -13.29
C GLN A 120 -25.30 -7.85 -14.48
N ALA A 121 -26.01 -6.74 -14.76
CA ALA A 121 -25.68 -5.84 -15.87
C ALA A 121 -24.27 -5.22 -15.75
N MET A 122 -23.87 -4.85 -14.53
CA MET A 122 -22.52 -4.39 -14.23
C MET A 122 -21.47 -5.48 -14.55
N CYS A 123 -21.70 -6.70 -14.05
CA CYS A 123 -20.79 -7.83 -14.29
C CYS A 123 -20.66 -8.14 -15.78
N ASP A 124 -21.76 -8.20 -16.51
CA ASP A 124 -21.78 -8.48 -17.97
C ASP A 124 -21.03 -7.39 -18.74
N TRP A 125 -21.25 -6.13 -18.41
CA TRP A 125 -20.55 -5.01 -19.04
C TRP A 125 -19.06 -5.03 -18.76
N LEU A 126 -18.65 -5.16 -17.49
CA LEU A 126 -17.24 -5.13 -17.10
C LEU A 126 -16.46 -6.36 -17.61
N ASN A 127 -17.12 -7.49 -17.84
CA ASN A 127 -16.53 -8.66 -18.50
C ASN A 127 -16.67 -8.63 -20.03
N GLY A 128 -17.34 -7.62 -20.57
CA GLY A 128 -17.60 -7.46 -21.99
C GLY A 128 -16.38 -7.00 -22.79
N PRO A 129 -16.55 -6.89 -24.12
CA PRO A 129 -15.48 -6.59 -25.06
C PRO A 129 -14.83 -5.21 -24.85
N ASP A 130 -15.52 -4.27 -24.21
CA ASP A 130 -14.98 -2.93 -23.95
C ASP A 130 -13.72 -2.96 -23.07
N PHE A 131 -13.57 -4.01 -22.25
CA PHE A 131 -12.44 -4.21 -21.35
C PHE A 131 -11.53 -5.37 -21.76
N HIS A 132 -11.85 -6.06 -22.87
CA HIS A 132 -10.99 -7.07 -23.48
C HIS A 132 -10.18 -6.43 -24.60
N ARG A 133 -8.90 -6.75 -24.66
CA ARG A 133 -8.04 -6.33 -25.75
C ARG A 133 -7.27 -7.51 -26.30
N ASP A 134 -7.25 -7.59 -27.62
CA ASP A 134 -6.38 -8.48 -28.36
C ASP A 134 -5.13 -7.67 -28.73
N GLY A 135 -4.00 -7.92 -28.07
CA GLY A 135 -2.74 -7.26 -28.41
C GLY A 135 -1.67 -7.36 -27.31
N ASP A 136 -0.41 -7.14 -27.71
CA ASP A 136 0.77 -7.25 -26.84
C ASP A 136 1.15 -5.93 -26.15
N ASP A 137 0.21 -4.99 -25.96
CA ASP A 137 0.47 -3.68 -25.35
C ASP A 137 0.15 -3.71 -23.83
N HIS A 138 1.09 -4.20 -23.03
CA HIS A 138 0.96 -4.31 -21.58
C HIS A 138 0.61 -2.99 -20.88
N ALA A 139 1.03 -1.84 -21.42
CA ALA A 139 0.71 -0.54 -20.81
C ALA A 139 -0.78 -0.22 -20.97
N LYS A 140 -1.36 -0.55 -22.12
CA LYS A 140 -2.80 -0.38 -22.33
C LYS A 140 -3.61 -1.39 -21.52
N ASP A 141 -3.15 -2.64 -21.44
CA ASP A 141 -3.81 -3.68 -20.64
C ASP A 141 -3.89 -3.25 -19.17
N PHE A 142 -2.78 -2.72 -18.64
CA PHE A 142 -2.75 -2.15 -17.29
C PHE A 142 -3.72 -0.97 -17.13
N LEU A 143 -3.76 -0.04 -18.08
CA LEU A 143 -4.68 1.10 -18.04
C LEU A 143 -6.14 0.63 -18.02
N TYR A 144 -6.50 -0.30 -18.90
CA TYR A 144 -7.87 -0.83 -18.96
C TYR A 144 -8.27 -1.61 -17.72
N ALA A 145 -7.34 -2.40 -17.15
CA ALA A 145 -7.56 -3.07 -15.88
C ALA A 145 -7.78 -2.08 -14.74
N THR A 146 -7.00 -1.00 -14.70
CA THR A 146 -7.15 0.05 -13.69
C THR A 146 -8.50 0.75 -13.84
N LEU A 147 -8.90 1.10 -15.06
CA LEU A 147 -10.23 1.68 -15.31
C LEU A 147 -11.34 0.72 -14.91
N LYS A 148 -11.26 -0.56 -15.31
CA LYS A 148 -12.22 -1.60 -14.94
C LYS A 148 -12.33 -1.73 -13.41
N ALA A 149 -11.21 -1.75 -12.70
CA ALA A 149 -11.17 -1.85 -11.24
C ALA A 149 -11.89 -0.68 -10.57
N VAL A 150 -11.55 0.55 -10.96
CA VAL A 150 -12.16 1.77 -10.40
C VAL A 150 -13.65 1.87 -10.76
N LEU A 151 -14.04 1.49 -11.97
CA LEU A 151 -15.45 1.46 -12.38
C LEU A 151 -16.24 0.42 -11.59
N ALA A 152 -15.70 -0.79 -11.42
CA ALA A 152 -16.32 -1.82 -10.59
C ALA A 152 -16.60 -1.30 -9.17
N HIS A 153 -15.60 -0.63 -8.58
CA HIS A 153 -15.72 -0.02 -7.26
C HIS A 153 -16.89 0.98 -7.21
N VAL A 154 -16.92 1.94 -8.12
CA VAL A 154 -17.94 2.99 -8.15
C VAL A 154 -19.33 2.40 -8.34
N TYR A 155 -19.49 1.44 -9.26
CA TYR A 155 -20.80 0.81 -9.50
C TYR A 155 -21.27 -0.02 -8.31
N ILE A 156 -20.39 -0.77 -7.62
CA ILE A 156 -20.74 -1.47 -6.39
C ILE A 156 -21.17 -0.46 -5.31
N ALA A 157 -20.43 0.64 -5.16
CA ALA A 157 -20.77 1.70 -4.21
C ALA A 157 -22.12 2.35 -4.53
N TRP A 158 -22.48 2.52 -5.80
CA TRP A 158 -23.76 3.11 -6.24
C TRP A 158 -24.93 2.15 -6.12
N ILE A 159 -24.78 0.92 -6.62
CA ILE A 159 -25.83 -0.08 -6.47
C ILE A 159 -26.08 -0.34 -5.00
N HIS A 160 -24.99 -0.40 -4.23
CA HIS A 160 -25.01 -0.70 -2.80
C HIS A 160 -25.84 -1.94 -2.49
N PRO A 161 -25.49 -3.10 -3.09
CA PRO A 161 -26.39 -4.25 -3.17
C PRO A 161 -26.59 -5.00 -1.86
N PHE A 162 -25.71 -4.84 -0.89
CA PHE A 162 -25.75 -5.56 0.38
C PHE A 162 -26.21 -4.67 1.53
N GLY A 163 -26.66 -5.28 2.63
CA GLY A 163 -27.02 -4.55 3.85
C GLY A 163 -25.82 -3.91 4.53
N ASP A 164 -24.64 -4.56 4.47
CA ASP A 164 -23.36 -4.07 4.96
C ASP A 164 -22.19 -4.64 4.10
N GLY A 165 -20.96 -4.16 4.32
CA GLY A 165 -19.75 -4.66 3.68
C GLY A 165 -19.57 -4.22 2.23
N ASN A 166 -20.38 -3.34 1.65
CA ASN A 166 -20.30 -2.92 0.26
C ASN A 166 -18.93 -2.27 -0.08
N GLY A 167 -18.42 -1.40 0.77
CA GLY A 167 -17.12 -0.75 0.57
C GLY A 167 -15.97 -1.74 0.60
N ARG A 168 -15.95 -2.66 1.57
CA ARG A 168 -14.93 -3.72 1.67
C ARG A 168 -14.98 -4.64 0.45
N THR A 169 -16.18 -5.07 0.04
CA THR A 169 -16.40 -5.88 -1.17
C THR A 169 -15.89 -5.16 -2.44
N ALA A 170 -16.21 -3.89 -2.62
CA ALA A 170 -15.76 -3.10 -3.76
C ALA A 170 -14.23 -3.03 -3.86
N ARG A 171 -13.54 -2.81 -2.74
CA ARG A 171 -12.07 -2.77 -2.70
C ARG A 171 -11.40 -4.12 -2.90
N LEU A 172 -12.05 -5.21 -2.50
CA LEU A 172 -11.60 -6.57 -2.82
C LEU A 172 -11.72 -6.87 -4.31
N VAL A 173 -12.80 -6.41 -4.96
CA VAL A 173 -12.98 -6.54 -6.41
C VAL A 173 -11.92 -5.72 -7.17
N GLU A 174 -11.63 -4.49 -6.75
CA GLU A 174 -10.52 -3.70 -7.30
C GLU A 174 -9.20 -4.46 -7.24
N PHE A 175 -8.88 -5.00 -6.07
CA PHE A 175 -7.68 -5.80 -5.86
C PHE A 175 -7.62 -7.01 -6.80
N GLY A 176 -8.71 -7.77 -6.90
CA GLY A 176 -8.78 -8.96 -7.75
C GLY A 176 -8.57 -8.66 -9.24
N ILE A 177 -9.18 -7.57 -9.74
CA ILE A 177 -9.03 -7.14 -11.13
C ILE A 177 -7.57 -6.75 -11.40
N LEU A 178 -6.96 -5.95 -10.53
CA LEU A 178 -5.57 -5.51 -10.67
C LEU A 178 -4.58 -6.68 -10.57
N ALA A 179 -4.79 -7.59 -9.63
CA ALA A 179 -3.96 -8.78 -9.47
C ALA A 179 -4.03 -9.67 -10.72
N ALA A 180 -5.22 -9.91 -11.28
CA ALA A 180 -5.40 -10.69 -12.50
C ALA A 180 -4.79 -10.02 -13.75
N ALA A 181 -4.65 -8.70 -13.75
CA ALA A 181 -3.93 -7.96 -14.77
C ALA A 181 -2.40 -7.98 -14.60
N GLY A 182 -1.89 -8.76 -13.65
CA GLY A 182 -0.45 -8.91 -13.40
C GLY A 182 0.14 -7.82 -12.51
N VAL A 183 -0.69 -6.98 -11.89
CA VAL A 183 -0.21 -6.05 -10.86
C VAL A 183 0.23 -6.85 -9.63
N PRO A 184 1.48 -6.72 -9.17
CA PRO A 184 1.91 -7.42 -7.97
C PRO A 184 1.01 -7.13 -6.78
N SER A 185 0.73 -8.12 -5.93
CA SER A 185 -0.14 -7.97 -4.74
C SER A 185 0.28 -6.81 -3.84
N VAL A 186 1.60 -6.56 -3.77
CA VAL A 186 2.17 -5.42 -3.04
C VAL A 186 1.75 -4.05 -3.60
N ALA A 187 1.22 -3.99 -4.82
CA ALA A 187 0.75 -2.78 -5.47
C ALA A 187 -0.77 -2.78 -5.71
N ALA A 188 -1.40 -3.95 -5.84
CA ALA A 188 -2.83 -4.06 -6.16
C ALA A 188 -3.76 -3.44 -5.09
N HIS A 189 -3.30 -3.28 -3.84
CA HIS A 189 -4.06 -2.65 -2.75
C HIS A 189 -3.84 -1.14 -2.60
N LEU A 190 -3.00 -0.52 -3.43
CA LEU A 190 -2.61 0.89 -3.26
C LEU A 190 -3.77 1.88 -3.43
N LEU A 191 -4.80 1.52 -4.23
CA LEU A 191 -6.04 2.30 -4.29
C LEU A 191 -6.71 2.39 -2.91
N SER A 192 -6.82 1.27 -2.18
CA SER A 192 -7.37 1.27 -0.82
C SER A 192 -6.53 2.12 0.14
N ASN A 193 -5.19 2.11 0.02
CA ASN A 193 -4.32 2.99 0.80
C ASN A 193 -4.60 4.46 0.52
N HIS A 194 -4.67 4.85 -0.75
CA HIS A 194 -4.98 6.21 -1.17
C HIS A 194 -6.35 6.67 -0.64
N TYR A 195 -7.40 5.85 -0.81
CA TYR A 195 -8.74 6.17 -0.31
C TYR A 195 -8.76 6.35 1.21
N ASN A 196 -8.04 5.52 1.96
CA ASN A 196 -7.92 5.65 3.40
C ASN A 196 -7.15 6.93 3.81
N ALA A 197 -6.02 7.21 3.17
CA ALA A 197 -5.20 8.39 3.46
C ALA A 197 -5.95 9.70 3.15
N THR A 198 -6.86 9.67 2.17
CA THR A 198 -7.62 10.85 1.71
C THR A 198 -9.13 10.65 1.89
N ARG A 199 -9.56 9.99 2.97
CA ARG A 199 -10.94 9.53 3.21
C ARG A 199 -12.03 10.57 2.92
N SER A 200 -11.84 11.81 3.35
CA SER A 200 -12.80 12.90 3.10
C SER A 200 -12.91 13.23 1.61
N ASN A 201 -11.82 13.19 0.86
CA ASN A 201 -11.81 13.40 -0.59
C ASN A 201 -12.47 12.23 -1.32
N TYR A 202 -12.17 11.00 -0.90
CA TYR A 202 -12.78 9.80 -1.44
C TYR A 202 -14.31 9.86 -1.39
N TYR A 203 -14.90 10.13 -0.24
CA TYR A 203 -16.36 10.27 -0.12
C TYR A 203 -16.91 11.45 -0.91
N ARG A 204 -16.20 12.58 -0.96
CA ARG A 204 -16.61 13.75 -1.75
C ARG A 204 -16.64 13.46 -3.26
N HIS A 205 -15.67 12.70 -3.78
CA HIS A 205 -15.65 12.30 -5.19
C HIS A 205 -16.76 11.29 -5.52
N LEU A 206 -17.05 10.32 -4.65
CA LEU A 206 -18.20 9.42 -4.80
C LEU A 206 -19.53 10.20 -4.78
N GLU A 207 -19.69 11.14 -3.87
CA GLU A 207 -20.86 11.98 -3.78
C GLU A 207 -21.03 12.86 -5.03
N HIS A 208 -19.94 13.47 -5.52
CA HIS A 208 -19.96 14.26 -6.74
C HIS A 208 -20.40 13.42 -7.94
N ALA A 209 -19.81 12.25 -8.14
CA ALA A 209 -20.16 11.34 -9.21
C ALA A 209 -21.66 10.97 -9.20
N SER A 210 -22.25 10.79 -8.01
CA SER A 210 -23.69 10.51 -7.88
C SER A 210 -24.57 11.74 -8.19
N LYS A 211 -24.13 12.95 -7.82
CA LYS A 211 -24.92 14.17 -7.96
C LYS A 211 -24.79 14.86 -9.32
N SER A 212 -23.72 14.58 -10.06
CA SER A 212 -23.43 15.18 -11.37
C SER A 212 -24.14 14.49 -12.55
N GLY A 213 -25.05 13.55 -12.28
CA GLY A 213 -25.71 12.78 -13.33
C GLY A 213 -24.83 11.66 -13.90
N GLY A 214 -23.83 11.21 -13.14
CA GLY A 214 -22.96 10.09 -13.50
C GLY A 214 -21.63 10.51 -14.14
N ASP A 215 -21.18 11.77 -13.99
CA ASP A 215 -19.83 12.14 -14.41
C ASP A 215 -18.78 11.50 -13.50
N LEU A 216 -18.12 10.46 -14.01
CA LEU A 216 -17.09 9.68 -13.32
C LEU A 216 -15.68 10.24 -13.52
N ASN A 217 -15.47 11.18 -14.46
CA ASN A 217 -14.13 11.67 -14.79
C ASN A 217 -13.37 12.23 -13.56
N PRO A 218 -13.99 13.02 -12.66
CA PRO A 218 -13.28 13.49 -11.47
C PRO A 218 -12.88 12.38 -10.50
N PHE A 219 -13.69 11.30 -10.38
CA PHE A 219 -13.33 10.16 -9.54
C PHE A 219 -12.22 9.33 -10.17
N LEU A 220 -12.31 9.07 -11.48
CA LEU A 220 -11.28 8.34 -12.22
C LEU A 220 -9.92 9.04 -12.16
N ALA A 221 -9.90 10.38 -12.36
CA ALA A 221 -8.69 11.18 -12.24
C ALA A 221 -8.11 11.11 -10.82
N TYR A 222 -8.93 11.30 -9.79
CA TYR A 222 -8.53 11.20 -8.39
C TYR A 222 -7.93 9.82 -8.05
N ALA A 223 -8.58 8.73 -8.48
CA ALA A 223 -8.10 7.38 -8.25
C ALA A 223 -6.78 7.10 -8.98
N ALA A 224 -6.67 7.51 -10.26
CA ALA A 224 -5.47 7.31 -11.06
C ALA A 224 -4.27 8.11 -10.51
N GLU A 225 -4.45 9.39 -10.19
CA GLU A 225 -3.41 10.22 -9.58
C GLU A 225 -2.95 9.65 -8.24
N GLY A 226 -3.90 9.18 -7.42
CA GLY A 226 -3.61 8.56 -6.14
C GLY A 226 -2.85 7.26 -6.30
N PHE A 227 -3.25 6.39 -7.22
CA PHE A 227 -2.57 5.13 -7.51
C PHE A 227 -1.13 5.33 -7.97
N VAL A 228 -0.90 6.27 -8.90
CA VAL A 228 0.45 6.63 -9.37
C VAL A 228 1.30 7.20 -8.23
N GLY A 229 0.73 8.07 -7.41
CA GLY A 229 1.42 8.64 -6.25
C GLY A 229 1.86 7.58 -5.24
N GLU A 230 0.98 6.65 -4.89
CA GLU A 230 1.27 5.52 -4.00
C GLU A 230 2.34 4.58 -4.60
N LEU A 231 2.26 4.28 -5.91
CA LEU A 231 3.28 3.49 -6.61
C LEU A 231 4.67 4.14 -6.54
N GLN A 232 4.76 5.46 -6.78
CA GLN A 232 6.02 6.19 -6.68
C GLN A 232 6.56 6.16 -5.26
N GLN A 233 5.72 6.35 -4.26
CA GLN A 233 6.11 6.29 -2.85
C GLN A 233 6.63 4.90 -2.47
N GLN A 234 5.96 3.86 -2.94
CA GLN A 234 6.39 2.48 -2.70
C GLN A 234 7.72 2.16 -3.38
N LEU A 235 7.91 2.58 -4.63
CA LEU A 235 9.18 2.41 -5.35
C LEU A 235 10.33 3.13 -4.63
N ASN A 236 10.11 4.33 -4.14
CA ASN A 236 11.10 5.07 -3.36
C ASN A 236 11.46 4.32 -2.07
N SER A 237 10.45 3.82 -1.34
CA SER A 237 10.69 3.05 -0.11
C SER A 237 11.47 1.76 -0.36
N VAL A 238 11.17 1.04 -1.45
CA VAL A 238 11.93 -0.16 -1.84
C VAL A 238 13.37 0.22 -2.23
N HIS A 239 13.55 1.29 -2.98
CA HIS A 239 14.87 1.79 -3.35
C HIS A 239 15.72 2.15 -2.11
N GLU A 240 15.16 2.92 -1.18
CA GLU A 240 15.82 3.27 0.09
C GLU A 240 16.21 2.02 0.89
N TRP A 241 15.33 1.04 0.96
CA TRP A 241 15.61 -0.23 1.64
C TRP A 241 16.75 -1.01 0.96
N ILE A 242 16.77 -1.07 -0.38
CA ILE A 242 17.85 -1.73 -1.14
C ILE A 242 19.19 -1.01 -0.91
N VAL A 243 19.19 0.33 -0.93
CA VAL A 243 20.39 1.13 -0.64
C VAL A 243 20.90 0.83 0.76
N GLU A 244 20.03 0.81 1.76
CA GLU A 244 20.40 0.53 3.16
C GLU A 244 20.96 -0.89 3.34
N ALA A 245 20.28 -1.90 2.77
CA ALA A 245 20.73 -3.29 2.83
C ALA A 245 22.08 -3.48 2.13
N THR A 246 22.24 -2.88 0.95
CA THR A 246 23.47 -2.95 0.17
C THR A 246 24.62 -2.25 0.89
N TRP A 247 24.36 -1.07 1.46
CA TRP A 247 25.32 -0.34 2.29
C TRP A 247 25.76 -1.14 3.49
N THR A 248 24.82 -1.70 4.22
CA THR A 248 25.10 -2.53 5.40
C THR A 248 25.99 -3.73 5.03
N ASN A 249 25.67 -4.45 3.97
CA ASN A 249 26.45 -5.58 3.50
C ASN A 249 27.85 -5.16 3.03
N TYR A 250 27.95 -4.05 2.30
CA TYR A 250 29.23 -3.49 1.86
C TYR A 250 30.13 -3.13 3.03
N VAL A 251 29.59 -2.39 4.00
CA VAL A 251 30.34 -2.04 5.22
C VAL A 251 30.78 -3.30 5.95
N HIS A 252 29.90 -4.29 6.14
CA HIS A 252 30.28 -5.56 6.77
C HIS A 252 31.39 -6.27 6.03
N SER A 253 31.43 -6.26 4.71
CA SER A 253 32.47 -6.91 3.89
C SER A 253 33.85 -6.27 4.05
N LEU A 254 33.91 -4.98 4.41
CA LEU A 254 35.17 -4.24 4.64
C LEU A 254 35.74 -4.43 6.05
N PHE A 255 34.96 -4.92 7.00
CA PHE A 255 35.34 -5.10 8.39
C PHE A 255 35.39 -6.57 8.80
N LEU A 256 36.22 -7.36 8.13
CA LEU A 256 36.31 -8.81 8.34
C LEU A 256 36.93 -9.20 9.71
N THR A 257 37.69 -8.30 10.34
CA THR A 257 38.33 -8.58 11.63
C THR A 257 37.42 -8.27 12.80
N SER A 258 37.43 -9.15 13.83
CA SER A 258 36.61 -9.00 15.04
C SER A 258 37.25 -8.16 16.15
N THR A 259 38.23 -7.32 15.83
CA THR A 259 38.89 -6.45 16.83
C THR A 259 37.90 -5.41 17.40
N LYS A 260 38.12 -4.98 18.64
CA LYS A 260 37.30 -3.92 19.26
C LYS A 260 37.30 -2.63 18.44
N THR A 261 38.42 -2.31 17.77
CA THR A 261 38.54 -1.11 16.91
C THR A 261 37.72 -1.30 15.63
N SER A 262 37.84 -2.43 14.96
CA SER A 262 37.09 -2.74 13.74
C SER A 262 35.58 -2.70 13.99
N LYS A 263 35.09 -3.34 15.07
CA LYS A 263 33.68 -3.31 15.46
C LYS A 263 33.20 -1.88 15.71
N ARG A 264 33.96 -1.08 16.49
CA ARG A 264 33.59 0.31 16.78
C ARG A 264 33.54 1.20 15.55
N GLN A 265 34.51 1.07 14.62
CA GLN A 265 34.51 1.81 13.36
C GLN A 265 33.33 1.43 12.46
N ARG A 266 33.05 0.14 12.34
CA ARG A 266 31.89 -0.37 11.61
C ARG A 266 30.58 0.17 12.19
N ASP A 267 30.41 0.05 13.51
CA ASP A 267 29.18 0.48 14.18
C ASP A 267 29.01 2.02 14.08
N LEU A 268 30.12 2.78 14.03
CA LEU A 268 30.08 4.22 13.79
C LEU A 268 29.60 4.58 12.39
N VAL A 269 30.15 3.95 11.36
CA VAL A 269 29.75 4.27 9.98
C VAL A 269 28.33 3.80 9.66
N LEU A 270 27.86 2.71 10.24
CA LEU A 270 26.47 2.22 10.08
C LEU A 270 25.46 3.10 10.82
N ALA A 271 25.86 3.76 11.90
CA ALA A 271 25.00 4.66 12.65
C ALA A 271 24.94 6.09 12.06
N LEU A 272 25.85 6.45 11.15
CA LEU A 272 25.85 7.76 10.52
C LEU A 272 24.74 7.87 9.47
N PRO A 273 23.94 8.97 9.49
CA PRO A 273 23.05 9.30 8.39
C PRO A 273 23.83 9.67 7.12
N SER A 274 23.18 9.62 5.97
CA SER A 274 23.75 10.02 4.66
C SER A 274 23.27 11.38 4.19
N ASP A 275 22.12 11.83 4.66
CA ASP A 275 21.40 13.04 4.27
C ASP A 275 21.77 14.27 5.08
N GLU A 276 22.30 14.08 6.30
CA GLU A 276 22.71 15.16 7.17
C GLU A 276 24.12 14.98 7.76
N PHE A 277 24.78 16.10 8.07
CA PHE A 277 26.07 16.10 8.76
C PHE A 277 25.89 16.10 10.27
N VAL A 278 26.39 15.07 10.94
CA VAL A 278 26.36 14.94 12.40
C VAL A 278 27.55 15.64 13.03
N PRO A 279 27.34 16.60 13.94
CA PRO A 279 28.42 17.25 14.68
C PRO A 279 29.27 16.25 15.44
N ARG A 280 30.58 16.48 15.48
CA ARG A 280 31.53 15.57 16.15
C ARG A 280 31.17 15.27 17.61
N SER A 281 30.61 16.22 18.33
CA SER A 281 30.18 16.06 19.72
C SER A 281 29.05 15.04 19.90
N GLN A 282 28.27 14.77 18.87
CA GLN A 282 27.10 13.89 18.87
C GLN A 282 27.42 12.47 18.39
N LEU A 283 28.55 12.26 17.72
CA LEU A 283 28.90 10.97 17.07
C LEU A 283 28.87 9.78 18.05
N THR A 284 29.31 9.98 19.27
CA THR A 284 29.35 8.93 20.29
C THR A 284 27.99 8.62 20.92
N ALA A 285 27.01 9.48 20.69
CA ALA A 285 25.64 9.35 21.21
C ALA A 285 24.63 8.83 20.14
N LEU A 286 25.08 8.54 18.91
CA LEU A 286 24.23 8.07 17.81
C LEU A 286 23.54 6.73 18.12
N SER A 287 24.15 5.91 18.97
CA SER A 287 23.51 4.67 19.46
C SER A 287 24.05 4.28 20.85
N PRO A 288 23.30 3.50 21.63
CA PRO A 288 23.77 2.98 22.93
C PRO A 288 25.08 2.19 22.80
N ARG A 289 25.26 1.43 21.72
CA ARG A 289 26.50 0.68 21.42
C ARG A 289 27.71 1.60 21.24
N LEU A 290 27.53 2.72 20.54
CA LEU A 290 28.58 3.71 20.33
C LEU A 290 28.91 4.43 21.62
N ALA A 291 27.91 4.82 22.40
CA ALA A 291 28.12 5.44 23.71
C ALA A 291 28.97 4.55 24.61
N GLU A 292 28.66 3.27 24.70
CA GLU A 292 29.45 2.29 25.44
C GLU A 292 30.86 2.10 24.88
N ALA A 293 30.99 1.94 23.55
CA ALA A 293 32.28 1.72 22.89
C ALA A 293 33.26 2.88 23.01
N TYR A 294 32.74 4.10 23.19
CA TYR A 294 33.55 5.32 23.36
C TYR A 294 33.63 5.82 24.83
N ALA A 295 32.86 5.28 25.78
CA ALA A 295 32.75 5.76 27.14
C ALA A 295 34.12 5.95 27.86
N THR A 296 35.05 5.02 27.61
CA THR A 296 36.40 5.05 28.20
C THR A 296 37.46 5.62 27.25
N LYS A 297 37.08 6.14 26.08
CA LYS A 297 38.04 6.58 25.06
C LYS A 297 38.26 8.09 25.09
N LYS A 298 39.51 8.48 24.78
CA LYS A 298 39.88 9.89 24.63
C LYS A 298 39.41 10.41 23.28
N SER A 299 39.18 11.72 23.14
CA SER A 299 38.82 12.40 21.90
C SER A 299 39.70 12.05 20.70
N LYS A 300 40.99 11.79 20.93
CA LYS A 300 41.98 11.33 19.90
C LYS A 300 41.53 9.98 19.26
N THR A 301 40.81 9.13 19.99
CA THR A 301 40.33 7.86 19.42
C THR A 301 39.27 8.09 18.37
N VAL A 302 38.32 8.99 18.64
CA VAL A 302 37.27 9.37 17.65
C VAL A 302 37.92 9.93 16.40
N THR A 303 38.95 10.84 16.53
CA THR A 303 39.67 11.39 15.37
C THR A 303 40.32 10.30 14.54
N ARG A 304 40.98 9.32 15.21
CA ARG A 304 41.68 8.23 14.53
C ARG A 304 40.67 7.32 13.78
N ASP A 305 39.52 7.02 14.41
CA ASP A 305 38.51 6.23 13.78
C ASP A 305 37.90 6.95 12.57
N LEU A 306 37.60 8.25 12.69
CA LEU A 306 37.14 9.05 11.54
C LEU A 306 38.17 9.12 10.42
N ASN A 307 39.45 9.28 10.72
CA ASN A 307 40.47 9.28 9.67
C ASN A 307 40.55 7.96 8.91
N ALA A 308 40.44 6.84 9.64
CA ALA A 308 40.45 5.51 9.03
C ALA A 308 39.18 5.22 8.20
N LEU A 309 38.02 5.80 8.57
CA LEU A 309 36.79 5.68 7.80
C LEU A 309 36.79 6.56 6.55
N GLU A 310 37.37 7.77 6.64
CA GLU A 310 37.53 8.68 5.51
C GLU A 310 38.54 8.14 4.48
N GLU A 311 39.69 7.57 4.93
CA GLU A 311 40.66 6.89 4.07
C GLU A 311 40.06 5.70 3.31
N ARG A 312 39.00 5.07 3.87
CA ARG A 312 38.22 4.02 3.22
C ARG A 312 37.07 4.56 2.38
N GLU A 313 36.93 5.86 2.26
CA GLU A 313 35.86 6.54 1.53
C GLU A 313 34.43 6.24 2.04
N LEU A 314 34.29 5.81 3.29
CA LEU A 314 33.00 5.46 3.88
C LEU A 314 32.25 6.66 4.48
N ILE A 315 32.97 7.74 4.76
CA ILE A 315 32.41 8.98 5.32
C ILE A 315 32.89 10.21 4.55
N GLU A 316 32.10 11.26 4.66
CA GLU A 316 32.45 12.61 4.20
C GLU A 316 32.48 13.57 5.38
N ARG A 317 33.49 14.47 5.40
CA ARG A 317 33.57 15.55 6.37
C ARG A 317 33.19 16.86 5.72
N GLY A 318 32.32 17.59 6.39
CA GLY A 318 31.91 18.93 6.00
C GLY A 318 32.07 19.93 7.15
N PRO A 319 31.75 21.20 6.89
CA PRO A 319 31.86 22.26 7.93
C PRO A 319 30.94 22.00 9.13
N LYS A 320 29.86 21.26 8.94
CA LYS A 320 28.85 20.97 9.97
C LYS A 320 29.08 19.64 10.71
N GLY A 321 30.03 18.81 10.26
CA GLY A 321 30.27 17.50 10.87
C GLY A 321 30.67 16.40 9.91
N VAL A 322 30.12 15.20 10.10
CA VAL A 322 30.45 13.98 9.35
C VAL A 322 29.14 13.29 8.94
N ARG A 323 29.11 12.71 7.72
CA ARG A 323 28.01 11.87 7.24
C ARG A 323 28.54 10.60 6.58
N ALA A 324 27.70 9.57 6.43
CA ALA A 324 28.02 8.40 5.65
C ALA A 324 27.96 8.70 4.14
N ARG A 325 28.84 8.08 3.34
CA ARG A 325 28.87 8.21 1.87
C ARG A 325 28.10 7.07 1.21
N ARG A 326 26.79 6.97 1.49
CA ARG A 326 25.93 5.91 0.90
C ARG A 326 25.72 6.07 -0.60
N GLU A 327 25.92 7.27 -1.14
CA GLU A 327 25.85 7.55 -2.57
C GLU A 327 26.79 6.69 -3.41
N VAL A 328 27.87 6.16 -2.83
CA VAL A 328 28.75 5.19 -3.49
C VAL A 328 27.97 3.95 -3.94
N MET A 329 26.92 3.57 -3.21
CA MET A 329 26.08 2.41 -3.55
C MET A 329 25.17 2.69 -4.75
N GLN A 330 24.78 3.92 -4.99
CA GLN A 330 23.92 4.29 -6.13
C GLN A 330 24.56 3.95 -7.49
N SER A 331 25.90 3.91 -7.54
CA SER A 331 26.63 3.52 -8.76
C SER A 331 26.49 2.03 -9.09
N PHE A 332 26.06 1.20 -8.14
CA PHE A 332 25.90 -0.24 -8.27
C PHE A 332 24.42 -0.66 -8.39
N LEU A 333 23.49 0.26 -8.20
CA LEU A 333 22.05 -0.01 -8.30
C LEU A 333 21.53 0.31 -9.70
N PRO A 334 20.54 -0.42 -10.21
CA PRO A 334 19.83 -0.05 -11.41
C PRO A 334 19.33 1.39 -11.26
N ARG A 335 19.61 2.26 -12.23
CA ARG A 335 19.04 3.60 -12.23
C ARG A 335 17.53 3.45 -12.42
N VAL A 336 16.77 3.77 -11.40
CA VAL A 336 15.36 4.12 -11.59
C VAL A 336 15.41 5.44 -12.39
N ALA A 337 15.03 5.39 -13.66
CA ALA A 337 14.92 6.61 -14.45
C ALA A 337 13.97 7.55 -13.69
N PRO A 338 14.38 8.76 -13.32
CA PRO A 338 13.43 9.74 -12.84
C PRO A 338 12.43 9.91 -13.97
N GLY A 339 11.15 9.69 -13.71
CA GLY A 339 10.10 10.11 -14.62
C GLY A 339 10.39 11.57 -14.93
N SER A 340 10.70 11.88 -16.20
CA SER A 340 11.10 13.23 -16.57
C SER A 340 9.93 14.15 -16.21
N GLU A 341 10.22 15.26 -15.50
CA GLU A 341 9.21 16.30 -15.22
C GLU A 341 8.53 16.83 -16.50
N ASN A 342 9.11 16.56 -17.68
CA ASN A 342 8.58 16.92 -18.98
C ASN A 342 7.50 15.96 -19.51
N ASP A 343 7.35 14.74 -18.99
CA ASP A 343 6.28 13.81 -19.43
C ASP A 343 4.91 14.12 -18.82
N ARG A 344 4.82 15.06 -17.89
CA ARG A 344 3.53 15.47 -17.28
C ARG A 344 2.59 16.20 -18.24
N GLY A 345 3.09 16.68 -19.40
CA GLY A 345 2.33 17.47 -20.35
C GLY A 345 1.69 16.68 -21.50
N GLU A 346 2.13 15.44 -21.77
CA GLU A 346 1.69 14.68 -22.95
C GLU A 346 0.73 13.52 -22.64
N LEU A 347 0.53 13.18 -21.35
CA LEU A 347 -0.36 12.07 -20.97
C LEU A 347 -1.86 12.38 -21.09
N PHE A 348 -2.22 13.65 -21.17
CA PHE A 348 -3.61 14.07 -21.38
C PHE A 348 -3.67 15.21 -22.39
N PRO A 349 -3.82 14.93 -23.71
CA PRO A 349 -4.20 15.97 -24.64
C PRO A 349 -5.55 16.52 -24.20
N ALA A 350 -5.64 17.86 -24.10
CA ALA A 350 -6.89 18.53 -23.78
C ALA A 350 -8.01 18.00 -24.68
N ILE A 351 -9.02 17.38 -24.10
CA ILE A 351 -10.24 17.00 -24.79
C ILE A 351 -11.00 18.31 -25.02
N ALA A 352 -11.02 18.76 -26.28
CA ALA A 352 -11.79 19.89 -26.72
C ALA A 352 -13.28 19.53 -26.85
#